data_ad845bebfcca623afe8f4b7a1013681b
#
_entry.id   ad845bebfcca623afe8f4b7a1013681b
#
_cell.length_a   1.000
_cell.length_b   1.000
_cell.length_c   1.000
_cell.angle_alpha   90.00
_cell.angle_beta   90.00
_cell.angle_gamma   90.00
#
_symmetry.space_group_name_H-M   'P 1'
#
loop_
_entity.id
_entity.type
_entity.pdbx_description
1 polymer ?
#
loop_
_entity_poly.entity_id
_entity_poly.type
_entity_poly.pdbx_seq_one_letter_code
_entity_poly.pdbx_strand_id
1 'polypeptide(L)'
;MAPFRGKKEWLGRGVSYCASCDGQFFKDKDIAIYVNTEHGLDDVKLLADLAKSVVLYVDPLLAADTSEWQNLPSSVRLYRERIVGMDGERGLASVRSKNESHKVEGLFILRDSNPPDNMVDGLEVKNNAIEVNRLMETNFKGLFAAGDVAGAPLQVSKAVGEGQMAAFSAVAYVNKIV
;
A
#
# COMPACT_ATOMS: atom_id res chain seq x y z
N MET A 1 -0.19 -9.88 6.11
CA MET A 1 -1.62 -9.57 6.39
C MET A 1 -1.67 -8.58 7.54
N ALA A 2 -2.30 -7.40 7.43
CA ALA A 2 -2.39 -6.47 8.55
C ALA A 2 -3.11 -7.15 9.73
N PRO A 3 -2.55 -7.10 10.93
CA PRO A 3 -2.87 -8.03 12.02
C PRO A 3 -4.13 -7.68 12.82
N PHE A 4 -4.88 -6.64 12.45
CA PHE A 4 -6.03 -6.18 13.25
C PHE A 4 -7.37 -6.36 12.53
N ARG A 5 -8.40 -6.69 13.32
CA ARG A 5 -9.78 -6.94 12.86
C ARG A 5 -10.47 -5.62 12.50
N GLY A 6 -11.49 -5.68 11.63
CA GLY A 6 -12.38 -4.54 11.34
C GLY A 6 -11.93 -3.63 10.20
N LYS A 7 -10.70 -3.75 9.69
CA LYS A 7 -10.19 -2.86 8.64
C LYS A 7 -11.04 -2.78 7.37
N LYS A 8 -11.75 -3.86 7.02
CA LYS A 8 -12.62 -3.89 5.85
C LYS A 8 -13.88 -3.02 6.00
N GLU A 9 -14.37 -2.88 7.23
CA GLU A 9 -15.55 -2.07 7.55
C GLU A 9 -15.30 -0.57 7.35
N TRP A 10 -14.04 -0.14 7.56
CA TRP A 10 -13.61 1.25 7.49
C TRP A 10 -12.93 1.63 6.18
N LEU A 11 -12.75 0.68 5.26
CA LEU A 11 -12.15 0.95 3.95
C LEU A 11 -13.03 1.94 3.16
N GLY A 12 -12.43 3.04 2.70
CA GLY A 12 -13.16 4.16 2.10
C GLY A 12 -14.00 5.00 3.09
N ARG A 13 -13.92 4.66 4.39
CA ARG A 13 -14.59 5.39 5.48
C ARG A 13 -13.60 5.83 6.57
N GLY A 14 -12.40 6.21 6.16
CA GLY A 14 -11.30 6.63 7.01
C GLY A 14 -10.09 5.69 6.97
N VAL A 15 -10.18 4.50 6.39
CA VAL A 15 -9.03 3.61 6.17
C VAL A 15 -8.62 3.62 4.71
N SER A 16 -7.32 3.81 4.45
CA SER A 16 -6.71 3.78 3.12
C SER A 16 -5.43 2.93 3.11
N TYR A 17 -5.05 2.46 1.92
CA TYR A 17 -3.78 1.77 1.65
C TYR A 17 -2.87 2.56 0.70
N CYS A 18 -3.29 3.75 0.27
CA CYS A 18 -2.58 4.55 -0.71
C CYS A 18 -2.42 5.99 -0.22
N ALA A 19 -1.21 6.37 0.16
CA ALA A 19 -0.90 7.73 0.62
C ALA A 19 -1.10 8.78 -0.48
N SER A 20 -0.59 8.52 -1.68
CA SER A 20 -0.67 9.43 -2.81
C SER A 20 -2.09 9.56 -3.40
N CYS A 21 -2.94 8.51 -3.26
CA CYS A 21 -4.31 8.53 -3.76
C CYS A 21 -5.23 9.34 -2.84
N ASP A 22 -5.16 9.08 -1.53
CA ASP A 22 -6.15 9.55 -0.57
C ASP A 22 -5.63 10.62 0.40
N GLY A 23 -4.31 10.86 0.44
CA GLY A 23 -3.68 11.77 1.40
C GLY A 23 -4.30 13.16 1.42
N GLN A 24 -4.66 13.70 0.26
CA GLN A 24 -5.26 15.03 0.13
C GLN A 24 -6.62 15.17 0.84
N PHE A 25 -7.40 14.09 0.99
CA PHE A 25 -8.66 14.12 1.74
C PHE A 25 -8.46 14.26 3.26
N PHE A 26 -7.23 14.07 3.72
CA PHE A 26 -6.84 14.15 5.13
C PHE A 26 -5.94 15.35 5.44
N LYS A 27 -5.89 16.32 4.54
CA LYS A 27 -5.19 17.59 4.79
C LYS A 27 -5.75 18.27 6.04
N ASP A 28 -4.84 18.76 6.89
CA ASP A 28 -5.13 19.43 8.17
C ASP A 28 -5.93 18.58 9.19
N LYS A 29 -5.92 17.24 9.03
CA LYS A 29 -6.59 16.29 9.94
C LYS A 29 -5.60 15.53 10.82
N ASP A 30 -6.10 15.02 11.92
CA ASP A 30 -5.36 14.11 12.79
C ASP A 30 -5.47 12.68 12.22
N ILE A 31 -4.35 12.05 11.88
CA ILE A 31 -4.33 10.72 11.25
C ILE A 31 -3.44 9.74 11.99
N ALA A 32 -3.71 8.46 11.78
CA ALA A 32 -2.79 7.38 12.12
C ALA A 32 -2.17 6.80 10.85
N ILE A 33 -0.95 6.32 10.96
CA ILE A 33 -0.27 5.52 9.93
C ILE A 33 0.20 4.24 10.60
N TYR A 34 -0.06 3.09 9.99
CA TYR A 34 0.49 1.81 10.37
C TYR A 34 1.44 1.31 9.29
N VAL A 35 2.68 1.07 9.65
CA VAL A 35 3.74 0.65 8.74
C VAL A 35 4.23 -0.74 9.11
N ASN A 36 4.23 -1.65 8.13
CA ASN A 36 4.89 -2.94 8.21
C ASN A 36 5.68 -3.26 6.92
N THR A 37 6.32 -2.25 6.36
CA THR A 37 7.19 -2.33 5.18
C THR A 37 8.41 -1.44 5.38
N GLU A 38 9.55 -1.84 4.88
CA GLU A 38 10.77 -1.02 4.89
C GLU A 38 10.67 0.18 3.93
N HIS A 39 9.78 0.10 2.94
CA HIS A 39 9.62 1.11 1.89
C HIS A 39 8.57 2.20 2.18
N GLY A 40 8.01 2.24 3.38
CA GLY A 40 6.91 3.16 3.73
C GLY A 40 7.32 4.59 4.11
N LEU A 41 8.62 4.91 4.18
CA LEU A 41 9.09 6.19 4.74
C LEU A 41 8.67 7.41 3.91
N ASP A 42 8.72 7.32 2.59
CA ASP A 42 8.34 8.43 1.71
C ASP A 42 6.83 8.71 1.78
N ASP A 43 6.02 7.66 1.89
CA ASP A 43 4.58 7.79 2.13
C ASP A 43 4.28 8.42 3.50
N VAL A 44 5.05 8.07 4.53
CA VAL A 44 4.92 8.71 5.86
C VAL A 44 5.28 10.18 5.80
N LYS A 45 6.35 10.56 5.12
CA LYS A 45 6.74 11.98 4.93
C LYS A 45 5.64 12.76 4.19
N LEU A 46 5.16 12.21 3.07
CA LEU A 46 4.07 12.81 2.29
C LEU A 46 2.82 13.06 3.16
N LEU A 47 2.42 12.07 3.96
CA LEU A 47 1.26 12.20 4.83
C LEU A 47 1.52 13.17 5.99
N ALA A 48 2.75 13.21 6.52
CA ALA A 48 3.13 14.14 7.59
C ALA A 48 3.12 15.61 7.13
N ASP A 49 3.44 15.87 5.86
CA ASP A 49 3.38 17.21 5.26
C ASP A 49 1.93 17.68 5.03
N LEU A 50 0.99 16.75 4.86
CA LEU A 50 -0.42 17.06 4.62
C LEU A 50 -1.24 17.15 5.91
N ALA A 51 -0.99 16.25 6.85
CA ALA A 51 -1.80 16.12 8.05
C ALA A 51 -1.48 17.18 9.11
N LYS A 52 -2.45 17.47 9.97
CA LYS A 52 -2.25 18.30 11.16
C LYS A 52 -1.36 17.62 12.20
N SER A 53 -1.62 16.33 12.45
CA SER A 53 -0.79 15.48 13.31
C SER A 53 -0.83 14.02 12.87
N VAL A 54 0.23 13.29 13.15
CA VAL A 54 0.37 11.87 12.78
C VAL A 54 0.72 11.05 14.00
N VAL A 55 -0.05 9.99 14.23
CA VAL A 55 0.30 8.90 15.14
C VAL A 55 0.83 7.75 14.29
N LEU A 56 2.14 7.56 14.30
CA LEU A 56 2.82 6.56 13.48
C LEU A 56 3.05 5.28 14.29
N TYR A 57 2.42 4.19 13.87
CA TYR A 57 2.63 2.85 14.40
C TYR A 57 3.55 2.07 13.47
N VAL A 58 4.71 1.68 13.95
CA VAL A 58 5.65 0.79 13.25
C VAL A 58 5.50 -0.62 13.83
N ASP A 59 5.25 -1.62 12.96
CA ASP A 59 5.13 -3.02 13.41
C ASP A 59 6.41 -3.44 14.14
N PRO A 60 6.32 -3.96 15.38
CA PRO A 60 7.49 -4.39 16.15
C PRO A 60 8.34 -5.48 15.47
N LEU A 61 7.77 -6.21 14.50
CA LEU A 61 8.50 -7.22 13.73
C LEU A 61 9.29 -6.63 12.55
N LEU A 62 9.06 -5.35 12.23
CA LEU A 62 9.83 -4.67 11.20
C LEU A 62 11.23 -4.37 11.75
N ALA A 63 12.24 -5.02 11.18
CA ALA A 63 13.64 -4.85 11.55
C ALA A 63 14.28 -3.56 10.99
N ALA A 64 13.47 -2.62 10.54
CA ALA A 64 13.91 -1.39 9.91
C ALA A 64 14.95 -0.68 10.78
N ASP A 65 16.09 -0.35 10.20
CA ASP A 65 17.04 0.58 10.81
C ASP A 65 16.32 1.89 11.08
N THR A 66 16.20 2.22 12.35
CA THR A 66 15.35 3.32 12.81
C THR A 66 15.99 4.68 12.67
N SER A 67 17.20 4.78 12.16
CA SER A 67 17.92 6.05 12.00
C SER A 67 17.18 7.02 11.11
N GLU A 68 16.58 6.55 10.02
CA GLU A 68 15.79 7.39 9.11
C GLU A 68 14.45 7.84 9.71
N TRP A 69 13.86 7.02 10.59
CA TRP A 69 12.60 7.33 11.28
C TRP A 69 12.77 8.34 12.43
N GLN A 70 14.00 8.65 12.82
CA GLN A 70 14.31 9.65 13.85
C GLN A 70 14.21 11.09 13.31
N ASN A 71 14.26 11.27 11.99
CA ASN A 71 14.23 12.58 11.34
C ASN A 71 12.83 12.97 10.84
N LEU A 72 11.77 12.44 11.45
CA LEU A 72 10.40 12.80 11.13
C LEU A 72 10.03 14.18 11.71
N PRO A 73 9.08 14.91 11.08
CA PRO A 73 8.57 16.17 11.60
C PRO A 73 8.04 16.05 13.02
N SER A 74 8.09 17.13 13.80
CA SER A 74 7.59 17.18 15.19
C SER A 74 6.09 16.91 15.34
N SER A 75 5.34 16.99 14.24
CA SER A 75 3.93 16.60 14.15
C SER A 75 3.71 15.08 14.20
N VAL A 76 4.77 14.28 14.04
CA VAL A 76 4.71 12.82 14.04
C VAL A 76 5.12 12.27 15.39
N ARG A 77 4.25 11.47 16.02
CA ARG A 77 4.56 10.68 17.21
C ARG A 77 4.68 9.21 16.84
N LEU A 78 5.85 8.63 17.06
CA LEU A 78 6.16 7.25 16.69
C LEU A 78 5.95 6.28 17.85
N TYR A 79 5.25 5.19 17.57
CA TYR A 79 5.00 4.07 18.48
C TYR A 79 5.43 2.75 17.83
N ARG A 80 6.22 1.94 18.53
CA ARG A 80 6.55 0.57 18.11
C ARG A 80 5.54 -0.42 18.67
N GLU A 81 4.32 -0.31 18.19
CA GLU A 81 3.17 -1.07 18.65
C GLU A 81 2.29 -1.49 17.48
N ARG A 82 1.44 -2.49 17.73
CA ARG A 82 0.40 -2.89 16.79
C ARG A 82 -0.92 -2.23 17.13
N ILE A 83 -1.64 -1.82 16.10
CA ILE A 83 -3.04 -1.45 16.24
C ILE A 83 -3.83 -2.74 16.51
N VAL A 84 -4.62 -2.75 17.58
CA VAL A 84 -5.46 -3.87 17.99
C VAL A 84 -6.95 -3.63 17.74
N GLY A 85 -7.35 -2.39 17.53
CA GLY A 85 -8.75 -2.03 17.27
C GLY A 85 -8.92 -0.67 16.63
N MET A 86 -10.09 -0.48 16.06
CA MET A 86 -10.56 0.75 15.44
C MET A 86 -12.00 0.96 15.86
N ASP A 87 -12.41 2.22 16.09
CA ASP A 87 -13.75 2.58 16.49
C ASP A 87 -14.25 3.80 15.73
N GLY A 88 -15.56 3.90 15.53
CA GLY A 88 -16.25 4.99 14.86
C GLY A 88 -17.72 4.65 14.64
N GLU A 89 -18.50 5.60 14.14
CA GLU A 89 -19.91 5.37 13.79
C GLU A 89 -20.14 5.45 12.28
N ARG A 90 -19.94 6.63 11.69
CA ARG A 90 -20.09 6.87 10.24
C ARG A 90 -18.79 6.78 9.48
N GLY A 91 -17.67 6.96 10.16
CA GLY A 91 -16.30 6.89 9.70
C GLY A 91 -15.37 6.57 10.85
N LEU A 92 -14.10 6.34 10.57
CA LEU A 92 -13.08 6.11 11.59
C LEU A 92 -12.99 7.33 12.52
N ALA A 93 -13.00 7.11 13.82
CA ALA A 93 -12.90 8.14 14.84
C ALA A 93 -11.73 7.91 15.83
N SER A 94 -11.26 6.68 15.94
CA SER A 94 -10.10 6.35 16.77
C SER A 94 -9.44 5.05 16.37
N VAL A 95 -8.15 4.94 16.72
CA VAL A 95 -7.36 3.70 16.67
C VAL A 95 -6.84 3.38 18.06
N ARG A 96 -6.74 2.07 18.36
CA ARG A 96 -6.23 1.59 19.65
C ARG A 96 -5.04 0.67 19.44
N SER A 97 -3.98 0.90 20.20
CA SER A 97 -2.92 -0.07 20.46
C SER A 97 -3.24 -0.84 21.77
N LYS A 98 -2.28 -1.66 22.21
CA LYS A 98 -2.41 -2.35 23.51
C LYS A 98 -2.44 -1.36 24.67
N ASN A 99 -1.70 -0.27 24.59
CA ASN A 99 -1.43 0.65 25.68
C ASN A 99 -2.20 1.96 25.57
N GLU A 100 -2.51 2.43 24.36
CA GLU A 100 -3.07 3.76 24.12
C GLU A 100 -4.20 3.74 23.09
N SER A 101 -5.03 4.79 23.15
CA SER A 101 -6.06 5.08 22.15
C SER A 101 -5.90 6.52 21.65
N HIS A 102 -5.92 6.69 20.33
CA HIS A 102 -5.78 7.99 19.69
C HIS A 102 -7.02 8.30 18.85
N LYS A 103 -7.55 9.51 19.02
CA LYS A 103 -8.60 10.04 18.14
C LYS A 103 -7.96 10.41 16.82
N VAL A 104 -8.50 9.88 15.71
CA VAL A 104 -8.03 10.14 14.35
C VAL A 104 -9.18 10.09 13.36
N GLU A 105 -9.08 10.85 12.29
CA GLU A 105 -10.06 10.88 11.21
C GLU A 105 -9.67 9.95 10.06
N GLY A 106 -8.41 9.48 10.04
CA GLY A 106 -7.90 8.56 9.02
C GLY A 106 -6.85 7.59 9.55
N LEU A 107 -6.76 6.43 8.91
CA LEU A 107 -5.71 5.43 9.12
C LEU A 107 -5.16 5.00 7.76
N PHE A 108 -3.88 5.24 7.53
CA PHE A 108 -3.16 4.71 6.38
C PHE A 108 -2.41 3.44 6.77
N ILE A 109 -2.59 2.37 5.99
CA ILE A 109 -1.94 1.08 6.22
C ILE A 109 -0.93 0.85 5.10
N LEU A 110 0.33 1.13 5.40
CA LEU A 110 1.46 0.97 4.49
C LEU A 110 2.07 -0.42 4.68
N ARG A 111 2.01 -1.23 3.64
CA ARG A 111 2.46 -2.63 3.66
C ARG A 111 2.95 -3.05 2.30
N ASP A 112 3.84 -4.03 2.27
CA ASP A 112 4.20 -4.67 1.02
C ASP A 112 3.01 -5.42 0.42
N SER A 113 2.95 -5.43 -0.91
CA SER A 113 2.09 -6.33 -1.66
C SER A 113 2.56 -7.78 -1.50
N ASN A 114 1.72 -8.76 -1.87
CA ASN A 114 2.21 -10.12 -1.99
C ASN A 114 3.29 -10.17 -3.06
N PRO A 115 4.44 -10.79 -2.78
CA PRO A 115 5.50 -10.92 -3.76
C PRO A 115 4.98 -11.62 -5.03
N PRO A 116 5.27 -11.09 -6.23
CA PRO A 116 4.77 -11.65 -7.49
C PRO A 116 5.27 -13.07 -7.78
N ASP A 117 6.45 -13.45 -7.29
CA ASP A 117 7.05 -14.77 -7.39
C ASP A 117 6.22 -15.88 -6.71
N ASN A 118 5.38 -15.50 -5.74
CA ASN A 118 4.43 -16.43 -5.11
C ASN A 118 3.14 -16.66 -5.92
N MET A 119 2.99 -16.03 -7.08
CA MET A 119 1.78 -16.19 -7.91
C MET A 119 1.87 -17.40 -8.84
N VAL A 120 3.01 -17.56 -9.50
CA VAL A 120 3.29 -18.66 -10.44
C VAL A 120 4.75 -19.07 -10.31
N ASP A 121 5.01 -20.34 -10.06
CA ASP A 121 6.37 -20.87 -9.95
C ASP A 121 7.17 -20.66 -11.25
N GLY A 122 8.36 -20.12 -11.12
CA GLY A 122 9.26 -19.86 -12.26
C GLY A 122 8.96 -18.58 -13.05
N LEU A 123 8.07 -17.73 -12.54
CA LEU A 123 7.82 -16.40 -13.11
C LEU A 123 9.07 -15.51 -12.94
N GLU A 124 9.50 -14.85 -14.01
CA GLU A 124 10.60 -13.90 -13.93
C GLU A 124 10.17 -12.62 -13.23
N VAL A 125 10.79 -12.36 -12.06
CA VAL A 125 10.51 -11.22 -11.22
C VAL A 125 11.78 -10.41 -10.98
N LYS A 126 11.70 -9.09 -11.14
CA LYS A 126 12.78 -8.16 -10.88
C LYS A 126 12.26 -6.93 -10.15
N ASN A 127 12.98 -6.49 -9.11
CA ASN A 127 12.56 -5.36 -8.28
C ASN A 127 11.12 -5.50 -7.76
N ASN A 128 10.75 -6.69 -7.31
CA ASN A 128 9.40 -7.03 -6.83
C ASN A 128 8.27 -6.83 -7.86
N ALA A 129 8.59 -6.88 -9.16
CA ALA A 129 7.64 -6.77 -10.26
C ALA A 129 7.83 -7.90 -11.26
N ILE A 130 6.76 -8.35 -11.90
CA ILE A 130 6.83 -9.34 -12.99
C ILE A 130 7.49 -8.68 -14.19
N GLU A 131 8.55 -9.29 -14.73
CA GLU A 131 9.16 -8.83 -15.97
C GLU A 131 8.23 -9.11 -17.15
N VAL A 132 7.95 -8.06 -17.92
CA VAL A 132 7.13 -8.13 -19.13
C VAL A 132 7.80 -7.38 -20.29
N ASN A 133 7.51 -7.81 -21.50
CA ASN A 133 7.89 -7.06 -22.68
C ASN A 133 6.87 -5.94 -22.98
N ARG A 134 7.06 -5.21 -24.09
CA ARG A 134 6.14 -4.12 -24.50
C ARG A 134 4.72 -4.59 -24.81
N LEU A 135 4.50 -5.88 -25.02
CA LEU A 135 3.19 -6.49 -25.27
C LEU A 135 2.60 -7.08 -24.00
N MET A 136 3.17 -6.79 -22.82
CA MET A 136 2.77 -7.30 -21.52
C MET A 136 2.88 -8.84 -21.40
N GLU A 137 3.68 -9.48 -22.26
CA GLU A 137 3.96 -10.91 -22.20
C GLU A 137 5.02 -11.19 -21.13
N THR A 138 4.80 -12.21 -20.31
CA THR A 138 5.76 -12.75 -19.36
C THR A 138 6.69 -13.77 -20.02
N ASN A 139 7.60 -14.37 -19.24
CA ASN A 139 8.41 -15.51 -19.69
C ASN A 139 7.59 -16.78 -19.99
N PHE A 140 6.32 -16.85 -19.53
CA PHE A 140 5.41 -17.93 -19.87
C PHE A 140 4.50 -17.58 -21.05
N LYS A 141 4.49 -18.44 -22.07
CA LYS A 141 3.61 -18.26 -23.23
C LYS A 141 2.14 -18.29 -22.82
N GLY A 142 1.39 -17.26 -23.21
CA GLY A 142 -0.04 -17.13 -22.91
C GLY A 142 -0.33 -16.59 -21.51
N LEU A 143 0.70 -16.20 -20.75
CA LEU A 143 0.57 -15.48 -19.48
C LEU A 143 1.02 -14.03 -19.67
N PHE A 144 0.16 -13.12 -19.26
CA PHE A 144 0.39 -11.67 -19.37
C PHE A 144 0.29 -11.04 -17.98
N ALA A 145 1.05 -9.98 -17.75
CA ALA A 145 0.97 -9.20 -16.52
C ALA A 145 0.91 -7.71 -16.83
N ALA A 146 0.09 -6.96 -16.08
CA ALA A 146 -0.14 -5.54 -16.31
C ALA A 146 -0.49 -4.81 -15.02
N GLY A 147 -0.27 -3.51 -14.99
CA GLY A 147 -0.54 -2.64 -13.84
C GLY A 147 0.54 -2.76 -12.76
N ASP A 148 0.16 -2.60 -11.51
CA ASP A 148 1.09 -2.52 -10.38
C ASP A 148 1.99 -3.76 -10.24
N VAL A 149 1.49 -4.93 -10.60
CA VAL A 149 2.26 -6.18 -10.57
C VAL A 149 3.41 -6.21 -11.58
N ALA A 150 3.33 -5.39 -12.64
CA ALA A 150 4.39 -5.20 -13.66
C ALA A 150 5.30 -3.99 -13.33
N GLY A 151 5.23 -3.43 -12.12
CA GLY A 151 6.16 -2.43 -11.60
C GLY A 151 5.65 -0.99 -11.62
N ALA A 152 6.53 -0.09 -11.18
CA ALA A 152 6.25 1.35 -11.10
C ALA A 152 6.12 2.01 -12.49
N PRO A 153 5.45 3.19 -12.58
CA PRO A 153 4.74 3.88 -11.50
C PRO A 153 3.41 3.20 -11.15
N LEU A 154 3.08 3.15 -9.86
CA LEU A 154 1.85 2.51 -9.37
C LEU A 154 0.67 3.50 -9.53
N GLN A 155 0.16 3.61 -10.74
CA GLN A 155 -0.84 4.60 -11.14
C GLN A 155 -1.97 3.96 -11.96
N VAL A 156 -3.20 4.42 -11.73
CA VAL A 156 -4.39 3.93 -12.42
C VAL A 156 -4.26 4.07 -13.94
N SER A 157 -3.75 5.20 -14.43
CA SER A 157 -3.56 5.44 -15.87
C SER A 157 -2.60 4.44 -16.53
N LYS A 158 -1.49 4.08 -15.84
CA LYS A 158 -0.58 3.02 -16.29
C LYS A 158 -1.30 1.68 -16.31
N ALA A 159 -1.98 1.31 -15.22
CA ALA A 159 -2.68 0.03 -15.12
C ALA A 159 -3.74 -0.14 -16.22
N VAL A 160 -4.48 0.93 -16.55
CA VAL A 160 -5.45 0.94 -17.66
C VAL A 160 -4.78 0.74 -19.01
N GLY A 161 -3.71 1.49 -19.31
CA GLY A 161 -3.00 1.38 -20.60
C GLY A 161 -2.34 0.03 -20.79
N GLU A 162 -1.66 -0.48 -19.76
CA GLU A 162 -1.03 -1.80 -19.80
C GLU A 162 -2.06 -2.93 -19.87
N GLY A 163 -3.17 -2.82 -19.11
CA GLY A 163 -4.27 -3.77 -19.17
C GLY A 163 -4.90 -3.87 -20.55
N GLN A 164 -5.06 -2.73 -21.25
CA GLN A 164 -5.52 -2.72 -22.64
C GLN A 164 -4.51 -3.45 -23.57
N MET A 165 -3.21 -3.18 -23.40
CA MET A 165 -2.16 -3.84 -24.20
C MET A 165 -2.15 -5.36 -23.95
N ALA A 166 -2.22 -5.78 -22.68
CA ALA A 166 -2.28 -7.19 -22.32
C ALA A 166 -3.50 -7.89 -22.93
N ALA A 167 -4.67 -7.22 -22.92
CA ALA A 167 -5.88 -7.77 -23.54
C ALA A 167 -5.73 -7.99 -25.05
N PHE A 168 -5.18 -7.03 -25.81
CA PHE A 168 -4.92 -7.18 -27.23
C PHE A 168 -3.90 -8.30 -27.50
N SER A 169 -2.86 -8.38 -26.70
CA SER A 169 -1.84 -9.43 -26.81
C SER A 169 -2.42 -10.82 -26.53
N ALA A 170 -3.28 -10.94 -25.53
CA ALA A 170 -3.98 -12.19 -25.20
C ALA A 170 -4.90 -12.63 -26.33
N VAL A 171 -5.68 -11.73 -26.93
CA VAL A 171 -6.53 -12.02 -28.11
C VAL A 171 -5.67 -12.46 -29.29
N ALA A 172 -4.57 -11.75 -29.59
CA ALA A 172 -3.66 -12.13 -30.66
C ALA A 172 -2.99 -13.49 -30.42
N TYR A 173 -2.69 -13.83 -29.18
CA TYR A 173 -2.15 -15.14 -28.81
C TYR A 173 -3.18 -16.25 -29.05
N VAL A 174 -4.41 -16.08 -28.56
CA VAL A 174 -5.47 -17.08 -28.74
C VAL A 174 -5.77 -17.32 -30.23
N ASN A 175 -5.85 -16.27 -31.04
CA ASN A 175 -6.11 -16.36 -32.48
C ASN A 175 -4.98 -17.07 -33.27
N LYS A 176 -3.79 -17.24 -32.70
CA LYS A 176 -2.70 -17.98 -33.33
C LYS A 176 -2.69 -19.49 -33.01
N ILE A 177 -3.39 -19.89 -31.95
CA ILE A 177 -3.43 -21.28 -31.52
C ILE A 177 -4.76 -21.97 -31.86
N VAL A 178 -5.74 -21.22 -32.34
CA VAL A 178 -6.99 -21.71 -32.92
C VAL A 178 -6.87 -21.75 -34.44
#